data_520e965cfa625c2567701ff6b34d17ac
#
_entry.id   520e965cfa625c2567701ff6b34d17ac
#
_cell.length_a   1.000
_cell.length_b   1.000
_cell.length_c   1.000
_cell.angle_alpha   90.00
_cell.angle_beta   90.00
_cell.angle_gamma   90.00
#
_symmetry.space_group_name_H-M   'P 1'
#
loop_
_entity.id
_entity.type
_entity.pdbx_description
1 polymer ?
#
loop_
_entity_poly.entity_id
_entity_poly.type
_entity_poly.pdbx_seq_one_letter_code
_entity_poly.pdbx_strand_id
1 'polypeptide(L)'
;MDFASRLERLHAAMVDSDLDGLVYGTGANFQYFTGLPVKWRRMEEPAEPGCLLVMVSDRPARVIMDASCGISPETSPGAACVEAEMVRSQDELPSVLRRCLKGKRIGTSHQGEKYLGGLINAAVPGAQCVDAEALGEALRLRKDDEEIAVLRRAAALTGRVMDAVISSIRQGITQSELQAKVEQAGLALGAQDVSFQPASLFVKSGTEASENPFVYPKETGLAPGSSIAFDYGFLVDGYCSDFGRSFYCGRAPRHISGAYRALQESLCELVGRMRPGRMTLGQLFGIMEAEMNRRGYGDRLRARLKDGTLGHQIGVDLHENPWIRPGCGVVLQPGMVMALEPKAWFPGEYYLRVEDIVLITDDGAEFLTSFDRELFELPV
;
A
#
# COMPACT_ATOMS: atom_id res chain seq x y z
N MET A 1 -4.54 -12.02 -15.34
CA MET A 1 -4.32 -10.56 -15.54
C MET A 1 -3.96 -10.29 -16.99
N ASP A 2 -4.62 -9.33 -17.62
CA ASP A 2 -4.42 -8.98 -19.02
C ASP A 2 -3.33 -7.89 -19.17
N PHE A 3 -2.07 -8.32 -19.25
CA PHE A 3 -0.92 -7.42 -19.42
C PHE A 3 -0.90 -6.74 -20.78
N ALA A 4 -1.42 -7.39 -21.82
CA ALA A 4 -1.50 -6.78 -23.16
C ALA A 4 -2.40 -5.54 -23.13
N SER A 5 -3.61 -5.65 -22.60
CA SER A 5 -4.52 -4.53 -22.44
C SER A 5 -3.96 -3.41 -21.53
N ARG A 6 -3.18 -3.76 -20.49
CA ARG A 6 -2.52 -2.77 -19.64
C ARG A 6 -1.48 -1.96 -20.42
N LEU A 7 -0.64 -2.63 -21.20
CA LEU A 7 0.37 -1.98 -22.06
C LEU A 7 -0.27 -1.14 -23.16
N GLU A 8 -1.37 -1.59 -23.78
CA GLU A 8 -2.12 -0.80 -24.76
C GLU A 8 -2.68 0.49 -24.16
N ARG A 9 -3.26 0.41 -22.97
CA ARG A 9 -3.76 1.59 -22.24
C ARG A 9 -2.62 2.54 -21.85
N LEU A 10 -1.47 2.01 -21.42
CA LEU A 10 -0.29 2.83 -21.12
C LEU A 10 0.23 3.53 -22.37
N HIS A 11 0.28 2.82 -23.48
CA HIS A 11 0.69 3.37 -24.77
C HIS A 11 -0.25 4.53 -25.20
N ALA A 12 -1.56 4.33 -25.10
CA ALA A 12 -2.53 5.39 -25.40
C ALA A 12 -2.32 6.61 -24.49
N ALA A 13 -2.17 6.40 -23.18
CA ALA A 13 -1.92 7.48 -22.22
C ALA A 13 -0.59 8.23 -22.49
N MET A 14 0.46 7.52 -22.93
CA MET A 14 1.72 8.10 -23.35
C MET A 14 1.53 9.04 -24.55
N VAL A 15 0.83 8.58 -25.59
CA VAL A 15 0.55 9.35 -26.81
C VAL A 15 -0.33 10.58 -26.49
N ASP A 16 -1.39 10.40 -25.71
CA ASP A 16 -2.31 11.48 -25.30
C ASP A 16 -1.59 12.56 -24.48
N SER A 17 -0.48 12.21 -23.82
CA SER A 17 0.36 13.13 -23.04
C SER A 17 1.49 13.77 -23.85
N ASP A 18 1.49 13.62 -25.18
CA ASP A 18 2.52 14.15 -26.08
C ASP A 18 3.95 13.71 -25.68
N LEU A 19 4.11 12.45 -25.30
CA LEU A 19 5.39 11.84 -25.01
C LEU A 19 5.87 11.02 -26.21
N ASP A 20 7.14 11.20 -26.60
CA ASP A 20 7.77 10.43 -27.67
C ASP A 20 8.16 9.00 -27.20
N GLY A 21 8.33 8.84 -25.90
CA GLY A 21 8.66 7.56 -25.27
C GLY A 21 8.46 7.60 -23.77
N LEU A 22 8.53 6.41 -23.15
CA LEU A 22 8.38 6.21 -21.71
C LEU A 22 9.44 5.24 -21.22
N VAL A 23 10.03 5.53 -20.06
CA VAL A 23 10.98 4.66 -19.37
C VAL A 23 10.59 4.57 -17.90
N TYR A 24 10.07 3.42 -17.48
CA TYR A 24 9.84 3.13 -16.07
C TYR A 24 10.97 2.24 -15.52
N GLY A 25 11.57 2.66 -14.40
CA GLY A 25 12.45 1.81 -13.60
C GLY A 25 11.65 0.82 -12.76
N THR A 26 12.39 -0.03 -12.02
CA THR A 26 11.78 -0.97 -11.07
C THR A 26 10.92 -0.23 -10.05
N GLY A 27 9.67 -0.68 -9.91
CA GLY A 27 8.70 -0.06 -9.03
C GLY A 27 7.29 -0.57 -9.31
N ALA A 28 6.29 0.08 -8.75
CA ALA A 28 4.89 -0.33 -8.87
C ALA A 28 4.41 -0.32 -10.33
N ASN A 29 4.72 0.73 -11.09
CA ASN A 29 4.35 0.82 -12.51
C ASN A 29 5.03 -0.27 -13.31
N PHE A 30 6.35 -0.48 -13.13
CA PHE A 30 7.05 -1.56 -13.80
C PHE A 30 6.39 -2.92 -13.55
N GLN A 31 6.14 -3.26 -12.29
CA GLN A 31 5.51 -4.53 -11.90
C GLN A 31 4.10 -4.67 -12.47
N TYR A 32 3.28 -3.60 -12.41
CA TYR A 32 1.89 -3.62 -12.88
C TYR A 32 1.78 -3.89 -14.39
N PHE A 33 2.68 -3.31 -15.18
CA PHE A 33 2.65 -3.44 -16.64
C PHE A 33 3.36 -4.69 -17.17
N THR A 34 4.31 -5.24 -16.42
CA THR A 34 5.13 -6.39 -16.88
C THR A 34 4.80 -7.70 -16.18
N GLY A 35 4.23 -7.65 -14.97
CA GLY A 35 4.02 -8.82 -14.12
C GLY A 35 5.32 -9.43 -13.59
N LEU A 36 6.47 -8.81 -13.82
CA LEU A 36 7.77 -9.34 -13.38
C LEU A 36 7.93 -9.15 -11.86
N PRO A 37 8.27 -10.22 -11.10
CA PRO A 37 8.34 -10.19 -9.65
C PRO A 37 9.66 -9.57 -9.14
N VAL A 38 9.99 -8.36 -9.58
CA VAL A 38 11.20 -7.66 -9.15
C VAL A 38 11.06 -7.21 -7.71
N LYS A 39 12.09 -7.43 -6.89
CA LYS A 39 12.13 -6.95 -5.51
C LYS A 39 12.46 -5.45 -5.51
N TRP A 40 11.55 -4.60 -5.07
CA TRP A 40 11.74 -3.15 -5.00
C TRP A 40 11.22 -2.51 -3.71
N ARG A 41 10.37 -3.21 -2.94
CA ARG A 41 9.64 -2.60 -1.79
C ARG A 41 10.47 -2.41 -0.52
N ARG A 42 11.57 -3.14 -0.34
CA ARG A 42 12.40 -3.07 0.87
C ARG A 42 13.80 -2.52 0.59
N MET A 43 13.98 -1.77 -0.48
CA MET A 43 15.27 -1.16 -0.79
C MET A 43 15.36 0.15 -0.02
N GLU A 44 16.34 0.27 0.89
CA GLU A 44 16.61 1.47 1.69
C GLU A 44 17.09 2.65 0.82
N GLU A 45 17.70 2.35 -0.33
CA GLU A 45 18.00 3.33 -1.38
C GLU A 45 17.46 2.82 -2.72
N PRO A 46 16.99 3.70 -3.61
CA PRO A 46 16.71 3.29 -4.97
C PRO A 46 18.04 2.85 -5.58
N ALA A 47 18.32 1.54 -5.46
CA ALA A 47 19.41 0.94 -6.22
C ALA A 47 19.18 1.30 -7.70
N GLU A 48 20.28 1.37 -8.41
CA GLU A 48 20.25 1.45 -9.86
C GLU A 48 19.22 0.46 -10.38
N PRO A 49 18.21 0.89 -11.16
CA PRO A 49 17.14 0.00 -11.56
C PRO A 49 17.72 -1.15 -12.37
N GLY A 50 17.67 -2.34 -11.79
CA GLY A 50 18.11 -3.57 -12.48
C GLY A 50 17.24 -3.93 -13.68
N CYS A 51 16.05 -3.31 -13.80
CA CYS A 51 15.13 -3.54 -14.90
C CYS A 51 14.46 -2.23 -15.34
N LEU A 52 14.26 -2.08 -16.64
CA LEU A 52 13.57 -0.94 -17.25
C LEU A 52 12.44 -1.44 -18.16
N LEU A 53 11.26 -0.85 -18.05
CA LEU A 53 10.22 -0.93 -19.08
C LEU A 53 10.38 0.28 -20.02
N VAL A 54 10.58 0.03 -21.29
CA VAL A 54 10.73 1.05 -22.34
C VAL A 54 9.58 0.91 -23.33
N MET A 55 8.91 2.03 -23.63
CA MET A 55 7.82 2.11 -24.58
C MET A 55 8.04 3.28 -25.54
N VAL A 56 7.74 3.06 -26.81
CA VAL A 56 7.69 4.08 -27.89
C VAL A 56 6.51 3.78 -28.80
N SER A 57 6.08 4.78 -29.58
CA SER A 57 4.82 4.70 -30.34
C SER A 57 4.80 3.70 -31.49
N ASP A 58 5.96 3.32 -32.04
CA ASP A 58 6.07 2.51 -33.26
C ASP A 58 6.62 1.10 -33.06
N ARG A 59 6.77 0.64 -31.81
CA ARG A 59 7.34 -0.67 -31.45
C ARG A 59 6.65 -1.31 -30.26
N PRO A 60 6.71 -2.64 -30.12
CA PRO A 60 6.31 -3.30 -28.90
C PRO A 60 7.05 -2.77 -27.67
N ALA A 61 6.40 -2.83 -26.51
CA ALA A 61 7.03 -2.51 -25.24
C ALA A 61 8.23 -3.45 -24.99
N ARG A 62 9.32 -2.91 -24.46
CA ARG A 62 10.55 -3.66 -24.21
C ARG A 62 10.91 -3.61 -22.73
N VAL A 63 11.30 -4.75 -22.20
CA VAL A 63 11.91 -4.86 -20.86
C VAL A 63 13.40 -5.08 -21.03
N ILE A 64 14.20 -4.17 -20.48
CA ILE A 64 15.66 -4.29 -20.42
C ILE A 64 15.99 -4.77 -19.01
N MET A 65 16.75 -5.85 -18.86
CA MET A 65 17.06 -6.48 -17.59
C MET A 65 18.55 -6.70 -17.43
N ASP A 66 19.08 -6.37 -16.26
CA ASP A 66 20.41 -6.77 -15.85
C ASP A 66 20.41 -8.25 -15.45
N ALA A 67 21.40 -9.01 -15.92
CA ALA A 67 21.53 -10.42 -15.60
C ALA A 67 21.65 -10.72 -14.10
N SER A 68 22.08 -9.76 -13.30
CA SER A 68 22.15 -9.87 -11.82
C SER A 68 20.78 -9.88 -11.13
N CYS A 69 19.71 -9.45 -11.81
CA CYS A 69 18.35 -9.45 -11.24
C CYS A 69 17.84 -10.85 -10.88
N GLY A 70 18.45 -11.91 -11.43
CA GLY A 70 18.09 -13.30 -11.12
C GLY A 70 16.67 -13.69 -11.55
N ILE A 71 16.06 -12.93 -12.45
CA ILE A 71 14.70 -13.14 -12.97
C ILE A 71 14.80 -13.55 -14.41
N SER A 72 14.16 -14.66 -14.78
CA SER A 72 13.94 -15.02 -16.18
C SER A 72 12.67 -14.35 -16.69
N PRO A 73 12.74 -13.50 -17.72
CA PRO A 73 11.54 -12.90 -18.31
C PRO A 73 10.50 -13.95 -18.72
N GLU A 74 10.95 -15.13 -19.18
CA GLU A 74 10.12 -16.22 -19.68
C GLU A 74 9.18 -16.81 -18.61
N THR A 75 9.49 -16.62 -17.32
CA THR A 75 8.69 -17.13 -16.20
C THR A 75 7.58 -16.18 -15.75
N SER A 76 7.54 -14.97 -16.30
CA SER A 76 6.53 -13.98 -15.92
C SER A 76 5.24 -14.14 -16.72
N PRO A 77 4.06 -13.95 -16.10
CA PRO A 77 2.78 -13.93 -16.82
C PRO A 77 2.71 -12.89 -17.94
N GLY A 78 3.43 -11.77 -17.82
CA GLY A 78 3.48 -10.70 -18.83
C GLY A 78 4.57 -10.87 -19.88
N ALA A 79 5.39 -11.92 -19.82
CA ALA A 79 6.54 -12.12 -20.70
C ALA A 79 6.17 -12.14 -22.19
N ALA A 80 5.00 -12.70 -22.53
CA ALA A 80 4.55 -12.78 -23.92
C ALA A 80 4.13 -11.41 -24.52
N CYS A 81 3.97 -10.38 -23.67
CA CYS A 81 3.50 -9.06 -24.08
C CYS A 81 4.64 -8.04 -24.30
N VAL A 82 5.88 -8.39 -23.97
CA VAL A 82 7.05 -7.51 -24.06
C VAL A 82 8.22 -8.19 -24.76
N GLU A 83 9.04 -7.41 -25.45
CA GLU A 83 10.34 -7.87 -25.92
C GLU A 83 11.35 -7.77 -24.78
N ALA A 84 12.02 -8.87 -24.40
CA ALA A 84 13.03 -8.86 -23.36
C ALA A 84 14.45 -8.72 -23.97
N GLU A 85 15.24 -7.82 -23.38
CA GLU A 85 16.65 -7.65 -23.72
C GLU A 85 17.50 -7.73 -22.45
N MET A 86 18.45 -8.68 -22.40
CA MET A 86 19.35 -8.84 -21.26
C MET A 86 20.62 -8.04 -21.48
N VAL A 87 21.03 -7.28 -20.47
CA VAL A 87 22.32 -6.58 -20.42
C VAL A 87 23.25 -7.25 -19.41
N ARG A 88 24.56 -7.20 -19.65
CA ARG A 88 25.58 -7.81 -18.78
C ARG A 88 26.07 -6.86 -17.69
N SER A 89 25.96 -5.57 -17.97
CA SER A 89 26.29 -4.51 -17.02
C SER A 89 25.44 -3.28 -17.29
N GLN A 90 25.33 -2.41 -16.31
CA GLN A 90 24.61 -1.14 -16.43
C GLN A 90 25.27 -0.16 -17.43
N ASP A 91 26.57 -0.31 -17.71
CA ASP A 91 27.27 0.49 -18.71
C ASP A 91 26.72 0.29 -20.13
N GLU A 92 26.02 -0.83 -20.38
CA GLU A 92 25.39 -1.10 -21.66
C GLU A 92 24.05 -0.36 -21.84
N LEU A 93 23.39 0.04 -20.73
CA LEU A 93 22.05 0.64 -20.75
C LEU A 93 21.93 1.86 -21.68
N PRO A 94 22.85 2.85 -21.68
CA PRO A 94 22.73 3.98 -22.60
C PRO A 94 22.75 3.58 -24.07
N SER A 95 23.51 2.55 -24.41
CA SER A 95 23.58 2.06 -25.78
C SER A 95 22.32 1.32 -26.21
N VAL A 96 21.74 0.54 -25.30
CA VAL A 96 20.47 -0.16 -25.53
C VAL A 96 19.33 0.86 -25.63
N LEU A 97 19.23 1.80 -24.70
CA LEU A 97 18.21 2.86 -24.72
C LEU A 97 18.28 3.69 -26.01
N ARG A 98 19.47 3.99 -26.51
CA ARG A 98 19.67 4.72 -27.78
C ARG A 98 19.05 3.98 -28.98
N ARG A 99 19.04 2.64 -28.97
CA ARG A 99 18.40 1.84 -30.03
C ARG A 99 16.86 1.78 -29.85
N CYS A 100 16.40 1.90 -28.63
CA CYS A 100 14.99 1.75 -28.28
C CYS A 100 14.23 3.07 -28.33
N LEU A 101 14.80 4.13 -27.76
CA LEU A 101 14.14 5.43 -27.62
C LEU A 101 14.21 6.25 -28.92
N LYS A 102 13.16 7.01 -29.16
CA LYS A 102 13.03 8.01 -30.22
C LYS A 102 12.47 9.30 -29.67
N GLY A 103 12.68 10.39 -30.39
CA GLY A 103 12.18 11.71 -29.99
C GLY A 103 12.95 12.34 -28.83
N LYS A 104 12.38 13.36 -28.23
CA LYS A 104 13.06 14.16 -27.19
C LYS A 104 12.26 14.32 -25.90
N ARG A 105 10.98 14.06 -25.92
CA ARG A 105 10.10 14.23 -24.74
C ARG A 105 9.82 12.84 -24.14
N ILE A 106 10.59 12.47 -23.13
CA ILE A 106 10.59 11.12 -22.55
C ILE A 106 9.99 11.15 -21.15
N GLY A 107 8.90 10.39 -20.95
CA GLY A 107 8.30 10.16 -19.65
C GLY A 107 9.13 9.23 -18.78
N THR A 108 9.23 9.49 -17.47
CA THR A 108 9.98 8.67 -16.52
C THR A 108 9.18 8.42 -15.25
N SER A 109 9.53 7.35 -14.51
CA SER A 109 9.07 7.17 -13.14
C SER A 109 9.78 8.12 -12.19
N HIS A 110 9.07 8.54 -11.13
CA HIS A 110 9.61 9.42 -10.09
C HIS A 110 10.73 8.73 -9.29
N GLN A 111 10.60 7.43 -9.02
CA GLN A 111 11.64 6.65 -8.36
C GLN A 111 12.86 6.51 -9.26
N GLY A 112 14.01 7.01 -8.77
CA GLY A 112 15.25 7.01 -9.54
C GLY A 112 15.36 8.11 -10.61
N GLU A 113 14.55 9.17 -10.52
CA GLU A 113 14.49 10.28 -11.49
C GLU A 113 15.87 10.80 -11.91
N LYS A 114 16.77 11.02 -10.96
CA LYS A 114 18.15 11.48 -11.27
C LYS A 114 18.94 10.45 -12.09
N TYR A 115 18.80 9.18 -11.74
CA TYR A 115 19.51 8.09 -12.41
C TYR A 115 18.92 7.84 -13.79
N LEU A 116 17.59 7.72 -13.92
CA LEU A 116 16.90 7.54 -15.19
C LEU A 116 17.14 8.73 -16.11
N GLY A 117 17.06 9.95 -15.60
CA GLY A 117 17.37 11.16 -16.35
C GLY A 117 18.79 11.18 -16.90
N GLY A 118 19.75 10.72 -16.10
CA GLY A 118 21.15 10.56 -16.53
C GLY A 118 21.31 9.53 -17.65
N LEU A 119 20.70 8.36 -17.51
CA LEU A 119 20.70 7.30 -18.53
C LEU A 119 20.05 7.74 -19.84
N ILE A 120 18.88 8.37 -19.75
CA ILE A 120 18.13 8.86 -20.91
C ILE A 120 18.93 9.95 -21.63
N ASN A 121 19.53 10.89 -20.91
CA ASN A 121 20.35 11.93 -21.53
C ASN A 121 21.62 11.38 -22.19
N ALA A 122 22.24 10.34 -21.60
CA ALA A 122 23.35 9.62 -22.22
C ALA A 122 22.94 8.86 -23.49
N ALA A 123 21.72 8.34 -23.54
CA ALA A 123 21.15 7.65 -24.69
C ALA A 123 20.69 8.62 -25.79
N VAL A 124 19.96 9.67 -25.41
CA VAL A 124 19.35 10.68 -26.29
C VAL A 124 19.77 12.07 -25.79
N PRO A 125 20.92 12.60 -26.25
CA PRO A 125 21.40 13.91 -25.82
C PRO A 125 20.38 15.04 -26.08
N GLY A 126 20.10 15.81 -25.03
CA GLY A 126 19.11 16.88 -25.06
C GLY A 126 17.65 16.41 -24.95
N ALA A 127 17.42 15.17 -24.52
CA ALA A 127 16.07 14.73 -24.16
C ALA A 127 15.54 15.52 -22.97
N GLN A 128 14.25 15.86 -23.04
CA GLN A 128 13.48 16.42 -21.94
C GLN A 128 12.82 15.26 -21.18
N CYS A 129 13.30 14.96 -19.97
CA CYS A 129 12.63 14.04 -19.08
C CYS A 129 11.42 14.72 -18.44
N VAL A 130 10.29 14.03 -18.42
CA VAL A 130 9.01 14.47 -17.85
C VAL A 130 8.58 13.43 -16.83
N ASP A 131 8.16 13.87 -15.65
CA ASP A 131 7.53 12.96 -14.66
C ASP A 131 6.24 12.39 -15.25
N ALA A 132 6.19 11.08 -15.42
CA ALA A 132 5.07 10.33 -15.98
C ALA A 132 4.55 9.25 -15.01
N GLU A 133 4.94 9.31 -13.71
CA GLU A 133 4.46 8.37 -12.69
C GLU A 133 2.93 8.33 -12.64
N ALA A 134 2.31 9.51 -12.69
CA ALA A 134 0.86 9.67 -12.62
C ALA A 134 0.08 8.94 -13.74
N LEU A 135 0.70 8.68 -14.90
CA LEU A 135 0.05 7.90 -15.97
C LEU A 135 -0.20 6.46 -15.54
N GLY A 136 0.80 5.83 -14.96
CA GLY A 136 0.67 4.47 -14.43
C GLY A 136 -0.26 4.42 -13.21
N GLU A 137 -0.16 5.37 -12.30
CA GLU A 137 -1.04 5.47 -11.13
C GLU A 137 -2.52 5.58 -11.53
N ALA A 138 -2.84 6.40 -12.52
CA ALA A 138 -4.21 6.54 -13.01
C ALA A 138 -4.77 5.22 -13.57
N LEU A 139 -3.94 4.43 -14.24
CA LEU A 139 -4.33 3.13 -14.80
C LEU A 139 -4.47 2.04 -13.73
N ARG A 140 -3.81 2.18 -12.57
CA ARG A 140 -3.91 1.27 -11.41
C ARG A 140 -5.04 1.64 -10.44
N LEU A 141 -5.63 2.83 -10.57
CA LEU A 141 -6.62 3.34 -9.62
C LEU A 141 -7.86 2.44 -9.52
N ARG A 142 -8.35 1.96 -10.65
CA ARG A 142 -9.49 1.04 -10.72
C ARG A 142 -8.99 -0.37 -11.02
N LYS A 143 -9.19 -1.27 -10.07
CA LYS A 143 -8.80 -2.68 -10.15
C LYS A 143 -9.79 -3.44 -11.05
N ASP A 144 -9.26 -4.33 -11.88
CA ASP A 144 -10.07 -5.30 -12.60
C ASP A 144 -10.49 -6.48 -11.70
N ASP A 145 -11.35 -7.35 -12.19
CA ASP A 145 -11.88 -8.47 -11.41
C ASP A 145 -10.81 -9.45 -10.94
N GLU A 146 -9.75 -9.66 -11.74
CA GLU A 146 -8.63 -10.52 -11.37
C GLU A 146 -7.77 -9.88 -10.27
N GLU A 147 -7.53 -8.56 -10.33
CA GLU A 147 -6.85 -7.81 -9.28
C GLU A 147 -7.66 -7.84 -7.97
N ILE A 148 -8.97 -7.62 -8.05
CA ILE A 148 -9.89 -7.70 -6.91
C ILE A 148 -9.85 -9.10 -6.28
N ALA A 149 -9.82 -10.15 -7.09
CA ALA A 149 -9.72 -11.53 -6.58
C ALA A 149 -8.41 -11.77 -5.83
N VAL A 150 -7.29 -11.20 -6.29
CA VAL A 150 -6.00 -11.25 -5.56
C VAL A 150 -6.08 -10.48 -4.25
N LEU A 151 -6.59 -9.25 -4.28
CA LEU A 151 -6.73 -8.41 -3.09
C LEU A 151 -7.64 -9.03 -2.03
N ARG A 152 -8.70 -9.74 -2.43
CA ARG A 152 -9.53 -10.54 -1.52
C ARG A 152 -8.73 -11.65 -0.83
N ARG A 153 -7.86 -12.37 -1.57
CA ARG A 153 -6.98 -13.39 -0.96
C ARG A 153 -5.97 -12.76 0.00
N ALA A 154 -5.38 -11.62 -0.39
CA ALA A 154 -4.43 -10.89 0.45
C ALA A 154 -5.09 -10.38 1.74
N ALA A 155 -6.29 -9.81 1.64
CA ALA A 155 -7.08 -9.37 2.79
C ALA A 155 -7.51 -10.53 3.71
N ALA A 156 -7.95 -11.65 3.13
CA ALA A 156 -8.31 -12.84 3.92
C ALA A 156 -7.10 -13.45 4.65
N LEU A 157 -5.90 -13.35 4.07
CA LEU A 157 -4.67 -13.82 4.69
C LEU A 157 -4.37 -13.06 6.00
N THR A 158 -4.61 -11.75 6.06
CA THR A 158 -4.35 -10.96 7.28
C THR A 158 -5.19 -11.46 8.46
N GLY A 159 -6.48 -11.77 8.24
CA GLY A 159 -7.34 -12.34 9.28
C GLY A 159 -6.84 -13.71 9.77
N ARG A 160 -6.46 -14.60 8.85
CA ARG A 160 -5.88 -15.92 9.20
C ARG A 160 -4.57 -15.80 9.99
N VAL A 161 -3.76 -14.81 9.69
CA VAL A 161 -2.53 -14.53 10.46
C VAL A 161 -2.89 -14.09 11.87
N MET A 162 -3.88 -13.21 12.04
CA MET A 162 -4.31 -12.80 13.38
C MET A 162 -4.83 -14.00 14.19
N ASP A 163 -5.64 -14.87 13.59
CA ASP A 163 -6.11 -16.11 14.24
C ASP A 163 -4.95 -17.01 14.71
N ALA A 164 -3.88 -17.10 13.91
CA ALA A 164 -2.70 -17.89 14.26
C ALA A 164 -1.85 -17.26 15.37
N VAL A 165 -1.84 -15.92 15.47
CA VAL A 165 -0.97 -15.19 16.39
C VAL A 165 -1.66 -14.86 17.72
N ILE A 166 -2.98 -14.73 17.75
CA ILE A 166 -3.75 -14.26 18.91
C ILE A 166 -3.43 -15.02 20.20
N SER A 167 -3.26 -16.34 20.13
CA SER A 167 -2.90 -17.17 21.29
C SER A 167 -1.48 -16.92 21.83
N SER A 168 -0.63 -16.26 21.03
CA SER A 168 0.73 -15.87 21.41
C SER A 168 0.77 -14.54 22.18
N ILE A 169 -0.31 -13.77 22.15
CA ILE A 169 -0.39 -12.47 22.84
C ILE A 169 -0.61 -12.73 24.33
N ARG A 170 0.43 -12.57 25.13
CA ARG A 170 0.43 -12.79 26.56
C ARG A 170 1.27 -11.77 27.30
N GLN A 171 1.03 -11.63 28.59
CA GLN A 171 1.85 -10.79 29.44
C GLN A 171 3.34 -11.16 29.30
N GLY A 172 4.19 -10.14 29.23
CA GLY A 172 5.64 -10.26 29.11
C GLY A 172 6.17 -10.40 27.67
N ILE A 173 5.30 -10.70 26.68
CA ILE A 173 5.77 -10.68 25.27
C ILE A 173 6.18 -9.28 24.85
N THR A 174 7.28 -9.15 24.11
CA THR A 174 7.74 -7.86 23.58
C THR A 174 7.10 -7.53 22.24
N GLN A 175 7.16 -6.25 21.83
CA GLN A 175 6.71 -5.84 20.49
C GLN A 175 7.53 -6.54 19.39
N SER A 176 8.85 -6.66 19.57
CA SER A 176 9.74 -7.34 18.61
C SER A 176 9.40 -8.81 18.44
N GLU A 177 9.15 -9.54 19.54
CA GLU A 177 8.73 -10.94 19.48
C GLU A 177 7.39 -11.13 18.78
N LEU A 178 6.43 -10.22 19.05
CA LEU A 178 5.10 -10.29 18.45
C LEU A 178 5.13 -9.96 16.95
N GLN A 179 5.92 -8.97 16.55
CA GLN A 179 6.16 -8.63 15.15
C GLN A 179 6.77 -9.80 14.38
N ALA A 180 7.78 -10.46 14.94
CA ALA A 180 8.39 -11.64 14.33
C ALA A 180 7.38 -12.80 14.18
N LYS A 181 6.49 -12.99 15.14
CA LYS A 181 5.42 -14.02 15.04
C LYS A 181 4.42 -13.69 13.93
N VAL A 182 4.04 -12.44 13.76
CA VAL A 182 3.15 -12.01 12.66
C VAL A 182 3.81 -12.31 11.31
N GLU A 183 5.06 -11.91 11.13
CA GLU A 183 5.80 -12.15 9.88
C GLU A 183 5.93 -13.67 9.59
N GLN A 184 6.37 -14.45 10.57
CA GLN A 184 6.49 -15.91 10.44
C GLN A 184 5.16 -16.59 10.11
N ALA A 185 4.07 -16.19 10.76
CA ALA A 185 2.75 -16.73 10.48
C ALA A 185 2.29 -16.42 9.06
N GLY A 186 2.51 -15.19 8.57
CA GLY A 186 2.15 -14.80 7.21
C GLY A 186 2.89 -15.62 6.16
N LEU A 187 4.21 -15.76 6.31
CA LEU A 187 5.03 -16.58 5.40
C LEU A 187 4.61 -18.06 5.44
N ALA A 188 4.35 -18.60 6.64
CA ALA A 188 3.88 -19.99 6.81
C ALA A 188 2.49 -20.23 6.18
N LEU A 189 1.63 -19.22 6.13
CA LEU A 189 0.30 -19.28 5.52
C LEU A 189 0.29 -18.94 4.01
N GLY A 190 1.47 -18.73 3.40
CA GLY A 190 1.64 -18.62 1.97
C GLY A 190 1.80 -17.19 1.44
N ALA A 191 2.10 -16.22 2.29
CA ALA A 191 2.54 -14.90 1.83
C ALA A 191 3.86 -15.01 1.05
N GLN A 192 4.02 -14.21 0.01
CA GLN A 192 5.31 -14.08 -0.69
C GLN A 192 6.33 -13.28 0.14
N ASP A 193 5.85 -12.27 0.83
CA ASP A 193 6.62 -11.39 1.72
C ASP A 193 5.64 -10.57 2.58
N VAL A 194 6.14 -9.72 3.46
CA VAL A 194 5.34 -8.68 4.11
C VAL A 194 5.24 -7.47 3.17
N SER A 195 4.11 -6.75 3.20
CA SER A 195 3.95 -5.48 2.47
C SER A 195 4.87 -4.40 3.06
N PHE A 196 5.04 -4.43 4.38
CA PHE A 196 5.91 -3.56 5.17
C PHE A 196 6.28 -4.28 6.48
N GLN A 197 7.22 -3.72 7.25
CA GLN A 197 7.60 -4.31 8.54
C GLN A 197 6.41 -4.31 9.49
N PRO A 198 5.92 -5.47 9.96
CA PRO A 198 4.81 -5.54 10.91
C PRO A 198 5.05 -4.68 12.15
N ALA A 199 4.02 -4.03 12.65
CA ALA A 199 4.05 -3.28 13.90
C ALA A 199 3.03 -3.83 14.89
N SER A 200 3.42 -3.84 16.17
CA SER A 200 2.52 -4.07 17.31
C SER A 200 2.87 -3.05 18.37
N LEU A 201 2.11 -1.96 18.43
CA LEU A 201 2.41 -0.83 19.29
C LEU A 201 1.72 -1.02 20.65
N PHE A 202 2.50 -1.00 21.73
CA PHE A 202 1.98 -1.05 23.09
C PHE A 202 1.93 0.35 23.72
N VAL A 203 0.82 0.68 24.34
CA VAL A 203 0.68 1.89 25.18
C VAL A 203 0.05 1.50 26.50
N LYS A 204 0.81 1.65 27.59
CA LYS A 204 0.33 1.37 28.94
C LYS A 204 -0.37 2.60 29.53
N SER A 205 -1.58 2.44 30.01
CA SER A 205 -2.32 3.52 30.70
C SER A 205 -1.58 4.01 31.95
N GLY A 206 -1.60 5.33 32.16
CA GLY A 206 -0.95 5.99 33.29
C GLY A 206 0.55 6.20 33.09
N THR A 207 1.07 6.06 31.86
CA THR A 207 2.45 6.43 31.53
C THR A 207 2.56 7.93 31.23
N GLU A 208 3.82 8.45 31.21
CA GLU A 208 4.05 9.84 30.79
C GLU A 208 3.47 10.08 29.39
N ALA A 209 2.70 11.15 29.24
CA ALA A 209 2.09 11.52 27.98
C ALA A 209 3.16 11.88 26.94
N SER A 210 3.09 11.27 25.76
CA SER A 210 3.96 11.55 24.61
C SER A 210 3.12 11.89 23.40
N GLU A 211 3.52 12.93 22.67
CA GLU A 211 2.93 13.29 21.37
C GLU A 211 3.25 12.28 20.26
N ASN A 212 4.17 11.35 20.52
CA ASN A 212 4.52 10.29 19.59
C ASN A 212 4.30 8.92 20.26
N PRO A 213 3.33 8.10 19.82
CA PRO A 213 3.10 6.78 20.38
C PRO A 213 4.23 5.78 20.09
N PHE A 214 5.11 6.08 19.14
CA PHE A 214 6.24 5.20 18.74
C PHE A 214 7.47 5.31 19.64
N VAL A 215 7.46 6.16 20.68
CA VAL A 215 8.59 6.29 21.61
C VAL A 215 8.64 5.20 22.67
N TYR A 216 7.60 4.39 22.81
CA TYR A 216 7.59 3.29 23.78
C TYR A 216 8.61 2.22 23.38
N PRO A 217 9.45 1.74 24.34
CA PRO A 217 10.51 0.80 24.01
C PRO A 217 9.97 -0.52 23.47
N LYS A 218 10.47 -0.96 22.31
CA LYS A 218 10.01 -2.18 21.63
C LYS A 218 10.28 -3.47 22.42
N GLU A 219 11.31 -3.45 23.25
CA GLU A 219 11.74 -4.58 24.10
C GLU A 219 11.04 -4.58 25.48
N THR A 220 10.15 -3.63 25.74
CA THR A 220 9.35 -3.65 26.96
C THR A 220 8.25 -4.69 26.82
N GLY A 221 8.21 -5.66 27.74
CA GLY A 221 7.20 -6.70 27.78
C GLY A 221 5.80 -6.17 28.01
N LEU A 222 4.80 -6.75 27.33
CA LEU A 222 3.39 -6.42 27.50
C LEU A 222 2.98 -6.54 28.96
N ALA A 223 2.40 -5.48 29.52
CA ALA A 223 1.94 -5.43 30.91
C ALA A 223 0.41 -5.28 30.97
N PRO A 224 -0.24 -5.73 32.05
CA PRO A 224 -1.65 -5.43 32.29
C PRO A 224 -1.93 -3.94 32.23
N GLY A 225 -3.07 -3.55 31.67
CA GLY A 225 -3.42 -2.14 31.47
C GLY A 225 -2.83 -1.51 30.21
N SER A 226 -2.33 -2.30 29.27
CA SER A 226 -1.81 -1.82 28.00
C SER A 226 -2.78 -2.04 26.84
N SER A 227 -2.95 -1.03 25.99
CA SER A 227 -3.52 -1.21 24.67
C SER A 227 -2.44 -1.71 23.70
N ILE A 228 -2.85 -2.51 22.71
CA ILE A 228 -2.01 -3.04 21.65
C ILE A 228 -2.66 -2.63 20.33
N ALA A 229 -1.93 -1.96 19.45
CA ALA A 229 -2.37 -1.67 18.09
C ALA A 229 -1.48 -2.40 17.09
N PHE A 230 -2.08 -3.33 16.36
CA PHE A 230 -1.43 -4.01 15.24
C PHE A 230 -1.53 -3.20 13.96
N ASP A 231 -0.49 -3.32 13.15
CA ASP A 231 -0.39 -2.77 11.81
C ASP A 231 0.52 -3.68 10.99
N TYR A 232 -0.06 -4.42 10.04
CA TYR A 232 0.70 -5.33 9.19
C TYR A 232 -0.04 -5.66 7.90
N GLY A 233 0.73 -6.07 6.91
CA GLY A 233 0.22 -6.52 5.64
C GLY A 233 1.16 -7.49 4.95
N PHE A 234 0.64 -8.19 3.95
CA PHE A 234 1.36 -9.22 3.21
C PHE A 234 1.24 -9.04 1.72
N LEU A 235 2.25 -9.55 1.03
CA LEU A 235 2.29 -9.61 -0.41
C LEU A 235 1.75 -10.97 -0.89
N VAL A 236 0.70 -10.94 -1.71
CA VAL A 236 0.08 -12.10 -2.34
C VAL A 236 -0.04 -11.84 -3.84
N ASP A 237 0.58 -12.68 -4.65
CA ASP A 237 0.62 -12.55 -6.12
C ASP A 237 0.98 -11.14 -6.60
N GLY A 238 1.92 -10.49 -5.89
CA GLY A 238 2.41 -9.16 -6.18
C GLY A 238 1.54 -8.00 -5.69
N TYR A 239 0.42 -8.24 -5.00
CA TYR A 239 -0.47 -7.22 -4.43
C TYR A 239 -0.34 -7.16 -2.91
N CYS A 240 -0.42 -5.95 -2.38
CA CYS A 240 -0.32 -5.66 -0.96
C CYS A 240 -1.66 -5.83 -0.24
N SER A 241 -1.61 -6.30 1.00
CA SER A 241 -2.67 -6.08 1.99
C SER A 241 -2.20 -5.12 3.07
N ASP A 242 -3.14 -4.56 3.80
CA ASP A 242 -2.96 -3.70 4.95
C ASP A 242 -4.05 -3.98 5.98
N PHE A 243 -3.69 -4.06 7.26
CA PHE A 243 -4.61 -4.50 8.29
C PHE A 243 -4.21 -4.04 9.68
N GLY A 244 -5.17 -3.53 10.43
CA GLY A 244 -4.95 -3.12 11.81
C GLY A 244 -6.10 -3.47 12.73
N ARG A 245 -5.77 -3.96 13.93
CA ARG A 245 -6.70 -4.22 15.04
C ARG A 245 -6.07 -3.85 16.36
N SER A 246 -6.93 -3.66 17.35
CA SER A 246 -6.46 -3.39 18.70
C SER A 246 -6.93 -4.42 19.69
N PHE A 247 -6.07 -4.63 20.69
CA PHE A 247 -6.27 -5.51 21.84
C PHE A 247 -6.00 -4.74 23.13
N TYR A 248 -6.48 -5.28 24.24
CA TYR A 248 -6.20 -4.72 25.55
C TYR A 248 -5.76 -5.83 26.52
N CYS A 249 -4.63 -5.63 27.18
CA CYS A 249 -4.11 -6.58 28.15
C CYS A 249 -4.81 -6.39 29.50
N GLY A 250 -5.72 -7.29 29.83
CA GLY A 250 -6.67 -7.21 30.93
C GLY A 250 -8.03 -6.70 30.48
N ARG A 251 -8.86 -6.29 31.46
CA ARG A 251 -10.17 -5.71 31.18
C ARG A 251 -10.03 -4.21 30.83
N ALA A 252 -10.48 -3.83 29.67
CA ALA A 252 -10.41 -2.45 29.19
C ALA A 252 -11.34 -1.54 30.02
N PRO A 253 -10.84 -0.40 30.55
CA PRO A 253 -11.69 0.62 31.16
C PRO A 253 -12.76 1.11 30.16
N ARG A 254 -13.92 1.55 30.67
CA ARG A 254 -15.05 1.96 29.83
C ARG A 254 -14.72 3.06 28.83
N HIS A 255 -13.84 4.01 29.16
CA HIS A 255 -13.46 5.07 28.26
C HIS A 255 -12.58 4.56 27.09
N ILE A 256 -11.78 3.51 27.29
CA ILE A 256 -10.95 2.87 26.24
C ILE A 256 -11.82 1.98 25.34
N SER A 257 -12.61 1.08 25.94
CA SER A 257 -13.52 0.22 25.17
C SER A 257 -14.58 1.04 24.43
N GLY A 258 -15.05 2.16 25.02
CA GLY A 258 -15.95 3.11 24.37
C GLY A 258 -15.30 3.84 23.19
N ALA A 259 -14.04 4.27 23.31
CA ALA A 259 -13.30 4.90 22.22
C ALA A 259 -13.10 3.93 21.05
N TYR A 260 -12.74 2.67 21.33
CA TYR A 260 -12.58 1.65 20.29
C TYR A 260 -13.90 1.34 19.58
N ARG A 261 -14.97 1.16 20.35
CA ARG A 261 -16.31 0.94 19.79
C ARG A 261 -16.74 2.11 18.91
N ALA A 262 -16.53 3.34 19.37
CA ALA A 262 -16.83 4.53 18.58
C ALA A 262 -16.06 4.55 17.27
N LEU A 263 -14.76 4.18 17.29
CA LEU A 263 -13.91 4.11 16.11
C LEU A 263 -14.43 3.07 15.11
N GLN A 264 -14.69 1.86 15.58
CA GLN A 264 -15.17 0.74 14.76
C GLN A 264 -16.55 1.03 14.15
N GLU A 265 -17.52 1.47 14.97
CA GLU A 265 -18.87 1.80 14.50
C GLU A 265 -18.86 2.97 13.51
N SER A 266 -18.00 3.98 13.73
CA SER A 266 -17.87 5.11 12.81
C SER A 266 -17.28 4.68 11.46
N LEU A 267 -16.32 3.75 11.44
CA LEU A 267 -15.78 3.18 10.21
C LEU A 267 -16.85 2.36 9.46
N CYS A 268 -17.63 1.53 10.18
CA CYS A 268 -18.72 0.76 9.58
C CYS A 268 -19.79 1.68 8.96
N GLU A 269 -20.17 2.74 9.69
CA GLU A 269 -21.13 3.73 9.21
C GLU A 269 -20.61 4.47 7.97
N LEU A 270 -19.34 4.89 8.00
CA LEU A 270 -18.68 5.52 6.85
C LEU A 270 -18.77 4.63 5.61
N VAL A 271 -18.36 3.38 5.70
CA VAL A 271 -18.36 2.43 4.57
C VAL A 271 -19.79 2.18 4.08
N GLY A 272 -20.75 1.99 4.99
CA GLY A 272 -22.17 1.84 4.64
C GLY A 272 -22.79 3.04 3.92
N ARG A 273 -22.20 4.23 4.09
CA ARG A 273 -22.65 5.48 3.45
C ARG A 273 -21.94 5.81 2.15
N MET A 274 -20.87 5.09 1.79
CA MET A 274 -20.17 5.34 0.53
C MET A 274 -21.08 5.11 -0.68
N ARG A 275 -21.05 6.06 -1.60
CA ARG A 275 -21.83 5.99 -2.85
C ARG A 275 -20.93 6.38 -4.03
N PRO A 276 -20.61 5.42 -4.93
CA PRO A 276 -19.83 5.70 -6.13
C PRO A 276 -20.54 6.73 -7.01
N GLY A 277 -19.80 7.55 -7.71
CA GLY A 277 -20.30 8.60 -8.58
C GLY A 277 -20.87 9.83 -7.84
N ARG A 278 -21.02 9.79 -6.51
CA ARG A 278 -21.68 10.85 -5.72
C ARG A 278 -20.82 11.43 -4.61
N MET A 279 -19.80 10.70 -4.17
CA MET A 279 -18.92 11.13 -3.08
C MET A 279 -17.48 11.22 -3.57
N THR A 280 -16.72 12.17 -3.01
CA THR A 280 -15.29 12.30 -3.26
C THR A 280 -14.48 11.71 -2.09
N LEU A 281 -13.24 11.33 -2.37
CA LEU A 281 -12.30 10.86 -1.33
C LEU A 281 -12.10 11.91 -0.22
N GLY A 282 -12.13 13.20 -0.58
CA GLY A 282 -11.97 14.30 0.37
C GLY A 282 -13.09 14.43 1.40
N GLN A 283 -14.26 13.86 1.15
CA GLN A 283 -15.39 13.89 2.08
C GLN A 283 -15.29 12.83 3.18
N LEU A 284 -14.50 11.77 2.99
CA LEU A 284 -14.52 10.59 3.86
C LEU A 284 -14.03 10.89 5.27
N PHE A 285 -12.95 11.68 5.42
CA PHE A 285 -12.47 12.05 6.76
C PHE A 285 -13.50 12.86 7.54
N GLY A 286 -14.14 13.83 6.92
CA GLY A 286 -15.17 14.65 7.57
C GLY A 286 -16.39 13.83 8.04
N ILE A 287 -16.78 12.78 7.29
CA ILE A 287 -17.84 11.86 7.69
C ILE A 287 -17.38 11.04 8.91
N MET A 288 -16.16 10.51 8.89
CA MET A 288 -15.58 9.78 10.02
C MET A 288 -15.52 10.65 11.27
N GLU A 289 -15.06 11.88 11.14
CA GLU A 289 -14.98 12.86 12.23
C GLU A 289 -16.37 13.18 12.81
N ALA A 290 -17.36 13.42 11.95
CA ALA A 290 -18.74 13.69 12.39
C ALA A 290 -19.33 12.49 13.16
N GLU A 291 -19.07 11.25 12.73
CA GLU A 291 -19.53 10.06 13.42
C GLU A 291 -18.82 9.86 14.76
N MET A 292 -17.54 10.11 14.86
CA MET A 292 -16.79 10.07 16.12
C MET A 292 -17.27 11.16 17.10
N ASN A 293 -17.54 12.37 16.60
CA ASN A 293 -18.12 13.45 17.38
C ASN A 293 -19.51 13.09 17.94
N ARG A 294 -20.37 12.51 17.12
CA ARG A 294 -21.71 12.06 17.52
C ARG A 294 -21.66 11.03 18.66
N ARG A 295 -20.60 10.21 18.70
CA ARG A 295 -20.35 9.22 19.75
C ARG A 295 -19.59 9.75 20.96
N GLY A 296 -19.22 11.05 20.97
CA GLY A 296 -18.52 11.71 22.09
C GLY A 296 -17.00 11.43 22.13
N TYR A 297 -16.40 10.99 21.03
CA TYR A 297 -14.96 10.65 20.94
C TYR A 297 -14.23 11.38 19.81
N GLY A 298 -14.79 12.48 19.28
CA GLY A 298 -14.19 13.21 18.18
C GLY A 298 -12.81 13.78 18.50
N ASP A 299 -12.58 14.22 19.73
CA ASP A 299 -11.29 14.70 20.22
C ASP A 299 -10.21 13.62 20.30
N ARG A 300 -10.59 12.34 20.19
CA ARG A 300 -9.69 11.18 20.17
C ARG A 300 -9.32 10.72 18.78
N LEU A 301 -10.11 11.10 17.76
CA LEU A 301 -9.81 10.73 16.37
C LEU A 301 -8.47 11.31 15.92
N ARG A 302 -7.66 10.48 15.32
CA ARG A 302 -6.40 10.88 14.69
C ARG A 302 -6.39 10.40 13.24
N ALA A 303 -5.97 11.28 12.36
CA ALA A 303 -5.63 10.97 11.00
C ALA A 303 -4.25 10.30 10.91
N ARG A 304 -3.95 9.63 9.79
CA ARG A 304 -2.61 9.14 9.50
C ARG A 304 -1.58 10.28 9.47
N LEU A 305 -1.97 11.39 8.82
CA LEU A 305 -1.17 12.61 8.72
C LEU A 305 -1.92 13.78 9.36
N LYS A 306 -1.21 14.85 9.70
CA LYS A 306 -1.80 16.04 10.34
C LYS A 306 -2.83 16.77 9.47
N ASP A 307 -2.84 16.49 8.17
CA ASP A 307 -3.77 17.09 7.19
C ASP A 307 -5.16 16.42 7.13
N GLY A 308 -5.43 15.43 8.00
CA GLY A 308 -6.70 14.71 8.00
C GLY A 308 -6.75 13.53 7.02
N THR A 309 -5.61 12.98 6.63
CA THR A 309 -5.55 11.78 5.78
C THR A 309 -6.12 10.57 6.53
N LEU A 310 -7.18 9.97 5.97
CA LEU A 310 -7.87 8.81 6.56
C LEU A 310 -7.24 7.48 6.13
N GLY A 311 -6.58 7.45 4.98
CA GLY A 311 -6.01 6.26 4.37
C GLY A 311 -5.50 6.51 2.96
N HIS A 312 -5.36 5.46 2.18
CA HIS A 312 -4.78 5.49 0.84
C HIS A 312 -5.42 4.45 -0.07
N GLN A 313 -5.22 4.56 -1.39
CA GLN A 313 -5.46 3.46 -2.30
C GLN A 313 -4.40 2.37 -2.06
N ILE A 314 -4.74 1.12 -2.39
CA ILE A 314 -3.85 -0.03 -2.22
C ILE A 314 -3.96 -0.95 -3.43
N GLY A 315 -2.86 -1.59 -3.80
CA GLY A 315 -2.81 -2.50 -4.93
C GLY A 315 -1.46 -3.17 -5.06
N VAL A 316 -0.79 -2.95 -6.18
CA VAL A 316 0.59 -3.39 -6.39
C VAL A 316 1.53 -2.68 -5.43
N ASP A 317 1.28 -1.41 -5.14
CA ASP A 317 1.95 -0.69 -4.06
C ASP A 317 1.09 -0.65 -2.80
N LEU A 318 1.75 -0.53 -1.65
CA LEU A 318 1.09 -0.35 -0.36
C LEU A 318 0.36 0.99 -0.34
N HIS A 319 1.03 2.07 -0.70
CA HIS A 319 0.53 3.42 -0.67
C HIS A 319 0.33 3.96 -2.09
N GLU A 320 -0.80 3.67 -2.69
CA GLU A 320 -1.15 4.20 -4.01
C GLU A 320 -1.89 5.54 -3.92
N ASN A 321 -1.68 6.40 -4.91
CA ASN A 321 -2.43 7.63 -5.08
C ASN A 321 -3.83 7.37 -5.70
N PRO A 322 -4.80 8.27 -5.47
CA PRO A 322 -4.76 9.42 -4.58
C PRO A 322 -4.99 9.06 -3.11
N TRP A 323 -4.31 9.77 -2.21
CA TRP A 323 -4.56 9.66 -0.78
C TRP A 323 -5.96 10.13 -0.39
N ILE A 324 -6.54 9.49 0.63
CA ILE A 324 -7.86 9.84 1.16
C ILE A 324 -7.70 10.99 2.17
N ARG A 325 -7.71 12.21 1.68
CA ARG A 325 -7.46 13.42 2.49
C ARG A 325 -8.41 14.55 2.12
N PRO A 326 -8.66 15.51 3.05
CA PRO A 326 -9.47 16.68 2.76
C PRO A 326 -9.01 17.40 1.49
N GLY A 327 -9.96 17.86 0.70
CA GLY A 327 -9.67 18.55 -0.57
C GLY A 327 -9.41 17.65 -1.77
N CYS A 328 -9.30 16.31 -1.59
CA CYS A 328 -9.20 15.40 -2.73
C CYS A 328 -10.55 15.36 -3.48
N GLY A 329 -10.56 15.90 -4.70
CA GLY A 329 -11.75 15.98 -5.56
C GLY A 329 -12.07 14.71 -6.34
N VAL A 330 -11.26 13.66 -6.22
CA VAL A 330 -11.48 12.39 -6.93
C VAL A 330 -12.74 11.73 -6.43
N VAL A 331 -13.67 11.47 -7.37
CA VAL A 331 -14.95 10.84 -7.09
C VAL A 331 -14.75 9.33 -6.93
N LEU A 332 -15.41 8.73 -5.92
CA LEU A 332 -15.46 7.29 -5.74
C LEU A 332 -15.98 6.61 -7.00
N GLN A 333 -15.26 5.60 -7.48
CA GLN A 333 -15.63 4.83 -8.66
C GLN A 333 -15.53 3.32 -8.35
N PRO A 334 -16.39 2.51 -8.96
CA PRO A 334 -16.29 1.05 -8.87
C PRO A 334 -14.90 0.55 -9.27
N GLY A 335 -14.39 -0.44 -8.53
CA GLY A 335 -13.06 -0.99 -8.71
C GLY A 335 -11.96 -0.26 -7.93
N MET A 336 -12.22 0.88 -7.27
CA MET A 336 -11.27 1.45 -6.32
C MET A 336 -11.17 0.56 -5.09
N VAL A 337 -9.92 0.31 -4.63
CA VAL A 337 -9.64 -0.44 -3.40
C VAL A 337 -8.73 0.41 -2.52
N MET A 338 -9.13 0.57 -1.26
CA MET A 338 -8.45 1.47 -0.34
C MET A 338 -8.26 0.85 1.04
N ALA A 339 -7.19 1.18 1.73
CA ALA A 339 -7.02 0.97 3.16
C ALA A 339 -7.59 2.17 3.90
N LEU A 340 -8.49 1.92 4.84
CA LEU A 340 -9.06 2.92 5.75
C LEU A 340 -8.57 2.63 7.15
N GLU A 341 -7.79 3.57 7.72
CA GLU A 341 -6.98 3.35 8.93
C GLU A 341 -7.20 4.41 10.03
N PRO A 342 -8.46 4.67 10.45
CA PRO A 342 -8.70 5.60 11.53
C PRO A 342 -8.08 5.13 12.84
N LYS A 343 -7.62 6.07 13.65
CA LYS A 343 -7.00 5.84 14.94
C LYS A 343 -7.72 6.63 16.03
N ALA A 344 -7.80 6.07 17.22
CA ALA A 344 -8.18 6.80 18.42
C ALA A 344 -6.98 6.82 19.37
N TRP A 345 -6.55 8.02 19.76
CA TRP A 345 -5.36 8.18 20.57
C TRP A 345 -5.58 9.19 21.70
N PHE A 346 -5.17 8.75 22.89
CA PHE A 346 -5.02 9.60 24.05
C PHE A 346 -3.62 9.40 24.64
N PRO A 347 -2.74 10.42 24.54
CA PRO A 347 -1.36 10.32 25.00
C PRO A 347 -1.25 9.83 26.45
N GLY A 348 -0.39 8.82 26.68
CA GLY A 348 -0.19 8.23 28.01
C GLY A 348 -1.31 7.28 28.45
N GLU A 349 -2.37 7.10 27.69
CA GLU A 349 -3.49 6.25 28.04
C GLU A 349 -3.71 5.10 27.06
N TYR A 350 -3.83 5.40 25.78
CA TYR A 350 -4.03 4.39 24.75
C TYR A 350 -3.72 4.89 23.34
N TYR A 351 -3.40 3.95 22.48
CA TYR A 351 -3.43 4.11 21.03
C TYR A 351 -4.19 2.92 20.45
N LEU A 352 -5.24 3.20 19.69
CA LEU A 352 -6.15 2.20 19.13
C LEU A 352 -6.27 2.41 17.63
N ARG A 353 -6.33 1.31 16.87
CA ARG A 353 -6.49 1.28 15.42
C ARG A 353 -7.54 0.26 15.03
N VAL A 354 -8.35 0.62 14.05
CA VAL A 354 -9.14 -0.29 13.23
C VAL A 354 -8.81 0.03 11.80
N GLU A 355 -8.30 -0.95 11.06
CA GLU A 355 -7.91 -0.76 9.68
C GLU A 355 -8.41 -1.91 8.82
N ASP A 356 -9.06 -1.55 7.74
CA ASP A 356 -9.67 -2.48 6.81
C ASP A 356 -9.43 -2.09 5.35
N ILE A 357 -9.30 -3.10 4.49
CA ILE A 357 -9.33 -2.91 3.05
C ILE A 357 -10.79 -2.86 2.60
N VAL A 358 -11.13 -1.83 1.84
CA VAL A 358 -12.49 -1.55 1.34
C VAL A 358 -12.47 -1.48 -0.18
N LEU A 359 -13.38 -2.20 -0.82
CA LEU A 359 -13.66 -2.15 -2.25
C LEU A 359 -14.88 -1.28 -2.51
N ILE A 360 -14.78 -0.39 -3.48
CA ILE A 360 -15.94 0.33 -4.03
C ILE A 360 -16.59 -0.54 -5.10
N THR A 361 -17.85 -0.88 -4.88
CA THR A 361 -18.70 -1.64 -5.80
C THR A 361 -19.53 -0.71 -6.69
N ASP A 362 -20.38 -1.24 -7.56
CA ASP A 362 -21.24 -0.42 -8.44
C ASP A 362 -22.27 0.42 -7.66
N ASP A 363 -22.72 -0.06 -6.51
CA ASP A 363 -23.83 0.54 -5.74
C ASP A 363 -23.42 1.02 -4.33
N GLY A 364 -22.19 0.72 -3.87
CA GLY A 364 -21.73 1.07 -2.53
C GLY A 364 -20.28 0.74 -2.27
N ALA A 365 -20.02 0.15 -1.11
CA ALA A 365 -18.70 -0.32 -0.72
C ALA A 365 -18.80 -1.56 0.19
N GLU A 366 -17.77 -2.39 0.16
CA GLU A 366 -17.67 -3.59 0.98
C GLU A 366 -16.27 -3.75 1.59
N PHE A 367 -16.21 -4.33 2.78
CA PHE A 367 -14.96 -4.73 3.39
C PHE A 367 -14.41 -6.00 2.73
N LEU A 368 -13.15 -5.98 2.34
CA LEU A 368 -12.44 -7.19 1.90
C LEU A 368 -11.82 -7.95 3.09
N THR A 369 -11.48 -7.25 4.17
CA THR A 369 -11.04 -7.83 5.43
C THR A 369 -12.23 -8.37 6.22
N SER A 370 -12.13 -9.61 6.71
CA SER A 370 -13.24 -10.32 7.39
C SER A 370 -13.01 -10.58 8.87
N PHE A 371 -11.81 -10.28 9.41
CA PHE A 371 -11.53 -10.49 10.83
C PHE A 371 -12.41 -9.60 11.73
N ASP A 372 -12.75 -10.12 12.93
CA ASP A 372 -13.57 -9.41 13.89
C ASP A 372 -13.03 -8.00 14.21
N ARG A 373 -13.94 -7.05 14.44
CA ARG A 373 -13.63 -5.66 14.74
C ARG A 373 -13.86 -5.31 16.21
N GLU A 374 -14.27 -6.27 17.03
CA GLU A 374 -14.42 -6.05 18.48
C GLU A 374 -13.06 -5.82 19.15
N LEU A 375 -13.04 -5.09 20.25
CA LEU A 375 -11.83 -4.97 21.07
C LEU A 375 -11.60 -6.30 21.80
N PHE A 376 -10.49 -6.94 21.55
CA PHE A 376 -10.14 -8.20 22.22
C PHE A 376 -9.49 -7.91 23.58
N GLU A 377 -10.16 -8.31 24.67
CA GLU A 377 -9.61 -8.29 26.02
C GLU A 377 -8.84 -9.59 26.26
N LEU A 378 -7.56 -9.46 26.56
CA LEU A 378 -6.67 -10.58 26.80
C LEU A 378 -6.63 -10.91 28.29
N PRO A 379 -6.63 -12.18 28.68
CA PRO A 379 -6.49 -12.54 30.08
C PRO A 379 -5.14 -12.10 30.64
N VAL A 380 -5.12 -11.70 31.91
CA VAL A 380 -3.92 -11.33 32.68
C VAL A 380 -3.54 -12.40 33.65
#